data_2dc2219f80be259db11fd717edacc8d3
#
_entry.id   2dc2219f80be259db11fd717edacc8d3
#
_cell.length_a   1.000
_cell.length_b   1.000
_cell.length_c   1.000
_cell.angle_alpha   90.00
_cell.angle_beta   90.00
_cell.angle_gamma   90.00
#
_symmetry.space_group_name_H-M   'P 1'
#
loop_
_entity.id
_entity.type
_entity.pdbx_description
1 polymer ?
#
loop_
_entity_poly.entity_id
_entity_poly.type
_entity_poly.pdbx_seq_one_letter_code
_entity_poly.pdbx_strand_id
1 'polypeptide(L)'
;LGDVYKRQDYTVSDYVDSRLSISVEAEDLCPRYIGHYVRNITPGESPRWMRRQLALCGLRSISNVVDITNYVMLEIGQPMHAFDMDTLESCQILVRRAKDGEKITTLDEKEFTLTPNNLVICDGSKPVALAGVMGGLNSEIKDTTTQLLFESAKFARDNIRKTARGLGQNTDASSHYAVSY
;
A
#
# COMPACT_ATOMS: atom_id res chain seq x y z
N LEU A 1 16.31 5.01 -28.93
CA LEU A 1 15.91 3.75 -29.55
C LEU A 1 15.33 2.91 -28.44
N GLY A 2 14.00 2.92 -28.35
CA GLY A 2 13.30 2.34 -27.26
C GLY A 2 13.36 0.83 -27.27
N ASP A 3 13.71 0.25 -26.15
CA ASP A 3 13.38 -1.14 -25.88
C ASP A 3 11.85 -1.25 -25.88
N VAL A 4 11.35 -1.91 -26.91
CA VAL A 4 9.94 -2.29 -26.96
C VAL A 4 9.76 -3.34 -25.88
N TYR A 5 9.14 -2.96 -24.76
CA TYR A 5 8.69 -3.92 -23.77
C TYR A 5 7.76 -4.90 -24.46
N LYS A 6 8.23 -6.11 -24.70
CA LYS A 6 7.33 -7.20 -25.04
C LYS A 6 6.41 -7.40 -23.86
N ARG A 7 5.15 -7.01 -24.05
CA ARG A 7 4.09 -7.35 -23.12
C ARG A 7 4.13 -8.87 -22.97
N GLN A 8 4.56 -9.35 -21.81
CA GLN A 8 4.51 -10.78 -21.57
C GLN A 8 3.05 -11.15 -21.43
N ASP A 9 2.60 -12.08 -22.28
CA ASP A 9 1.29 -12.69 -22.08
C ASP A 9 1.39 -13.55 -20.81
N TYR A 10 0.74 -13.10 -19.75
CA TYR A 10 0.59 -13.90 -18.53
C TYR A 10 -0.87 -14.25 -18.35
N THR A 11 -1.11 -15.47 -17.94
CA THR A 11 -2.45 -15.92 -17.59
C THR A 11 -2.72 -15.50 -16.15
N VAL A 12 -3.69 -14.61 -15.95
CA VAL A 12 -4.22 -14.34 -14.62
C VAL A 12 -5.07 -15.57 -14.24
N SER A 13 -4.66 -16.30 -13.23
CA SER A 13 -5.52 -17.34 -12.68
C SER A 13 -6.60 -16.70 -11.80
N ASP A 14 -7.84 -17.14 -11.95
CA ASP A 14 -8.94 -16.79 -11.03
C ASP A 14 -8.79 -17.46 -9.66
N TYR A 15 -7.56 -17.79 -9.28
CA TYR A 15 -7.27 -18.44 -8.02
C TYR A 15 -7.47 -17.45 -6.86
N VAL A 16 -8.46 -17.72 -6.04
CA VAL A 16 -8.66 -17.05 -4.76
C VAL A 16 -7.93 -17.87 -3.69
N ASP A 17 -6.92 -17.29 -3.05
CA ASP A 17 -6.28 -17.94 -1.92
C ASP A 17 -7.24 -17.94 -0.72
N SER A 18 -7.76 -19.10 -0.37
CA SER A 18 -8.69 -19.25 0.75
C SER A 18 -8.09 -18.91 2.13
N ARG A 19 -6.77 -18.72 2.18
CA ARG A 19 -6.07 -18.30 3.41
C ARG A 19 -6.14 -16.78 3.64
N LEU A 20 -6.38 -15.98 2.60
CA LEU A 20 -6.51 -14.53 2.70
C LEU A 20 -7.98 -14.14 2.66
N SER A 21 -8.45 -13.45 3.69
CA SER A 21 -9.75 -12.81 3.67
C SER A 21 -9.61 -11.29 3.65
N ILE A 22 -10.45 -10.65 2.84
CA ILE A 22 -10.50 -9.18 2.74
C ILE A 22 -11.92 -8.75 3.02
N SER A 23 -12.09 -7.83 3.96
CA SER A 23 -13.38 -7.23 4.29
C SER A 23 -13.26 -5.71 4.43
N VAL A 24 -14.32 -5.01 4.05
CA VAL A 24 -14.41 -3.57 4.15
C VAL A 24 -15.64 -3.23 4.98
N GLU A 25 -15.44 -2.68 6.17
CA GLU A 25 -16.54 -2.18 7.03
C GLU A 25 -16.91 -0.75 6.70
N ALA A 26 -15.95 0.07 6.28
CA ALA A 26 -16.14 1.48 5.94
C ALA A 26 -16.31 1.66 4.42
N GLU A 27 -17.35 1.09 3.84
CA GLU A 27 -17.59 1.12 2.38
C GLU A 27 -17.76 2.55 1.83
N ASP A 28 -18.27 3.47 2.65
CA ASP A 28 -18.38 4.90 2.32
C ASP A 28 -17.01 5.57 2.12
N LEU A 29 -15.97 5.09 2.80
CA LEU A 29 -14.61 5.61 2.71
C LEU A 29 -13.71 4.78 1.83
N CYS A 30 -14.02 3.50 1.62
CA CYS A 30 -13.30 2.58 0.75
C CYS A 30 -14.27 1.77 -0.11
N PRO A 31 -14.77 2.35 -1.22
CA PRO A 31 -15.74 1.67 -2.09
C PRO A 31 -15.15 0.48 -2.86
N ARG A 32 -13.82 0.36 -2.93
CA ARG A 32 -13.15 -0.76 -3.58
C ARG A 32 -11.78 -1.00 -2.96
N TYR A 33 -11.51 -2.27 -2.65
CA TYR A 33 -10.22 -2.76 -2.18
C TYR A 33 -9.84 -4.03 -2.91
N ILE A 34 -8.63 -4.08 -3.45
CA ILE A 34 -8.07 -5.25 -4.14
C ILE A 34 -6.77 -5.60 -3.44
N GLY A 35 -6.67 -6.84 -2.97
CA GLY A 35 -5.45 -7.44 -2.49
C GLY A 35 -4.94 -8.48 -3.48
N HIS A 36 -3.67 -8.42 -3.84
CA HIS A 36 -3.03 -9.41 -4.69
C HIS A 36 -1.87 -10.07 -3.96
N TYR A 37 -2.02 -11.35 -3.66
CA TYR A 37 -1.02 -12.15 -2.97
C TYR A 37 0.06 -12.62 -3.92
N VAL A 38 1.32 -12.42 -3.54
CA VAL A 38 2.50 -12.86 -4.29
C VAL A 38 3.45 -13.60 -3.36
N ARG A 39 3.97 -14.72 -3.81
CA ARG A 39 4.92 -15.56 -3.06
C ARG A 39 6.18 -15.83 -3.86
N ASN A 40 7.20 -16.37 -3.18
CA ASN A 40 8.51 -16.67 -3.76
C ASN A 40 9.19 -15.41 -4.32
N ILE A 41 9.01 -14.29 -3.63
CA ILE A 41 9.72 -13.06 -3.98
C ILE A 41 11.09 -13.04 -3.32
N THR A 42 11.99 -12.24 -3.90
CA THR A 42 13.28 -11.91 -3.32
C THR A 42 13.44 -10.39 -3.38
N PRO A 43 13.30 -9.70 -2.23
CA PRO A 43 13.58 -8.28 -2.17
C PRO A 43 15.04 -7.99 -2.54
N GLY A 44 15.25 -6.89 -3.23
CA GLY A 44 16.58 -6.53 -3.68
C GLY A 44 16.59 -5.27 -4.51
N GLU A 45 17.70 -5.03 -5.20
CA GLU A 45 17.86 -3.85 -6.04
C GLU A 45 16.98 -3.92 -7.29
N SER A 46 16.32 -2.83 -7.61
CA SER A 46 15.52 -2.71 -8.84
C SER A 46 16.38 -2.69 -10.10
N PRO A 47 15.84 -3.13 -11.25
CA PRO A 47 16.52 -3.00 -12.53
C PRO A 47 16.92 -1.55 -12.80
N ARG A 48 18.08 -1.36 -13.45
CA ARG A 48 18.64 -0.03 -13.71
C ARG A 48 17.67 0.92 -14.44
N TRP A 49 16.87 0.40 -15.35
CA TRP A 49 15.91 1.20 -16.08
C TRP A 49 14.83 1.78 -15.14
N MET A 50 14.29 0.97 -14.21
CA MET A 50 13.28 1.41 -13.25
C MET A 50 13.84 2.46 -12.30
N ARG A 51 15.05 2.23 -11.75
CA ARG A 51 15.74 3.19 -10.89
C ARG A 51 15.95 4.54 -11.58
N ARG A 52 16.32 4.50 -12.87
CA ARG A 52 16.49 5.72 -13.68
C ARG A 52 15.17 6.46 -13.86
N GLN A 53 14.07 5.75 -14.17
CA GLN A 53 12.75 6.37 -14.34
C GLN A 53 12.27 7.02 -13.04
N LEU A 54 12.38 6.32 -11.92
CA LEU A 54 12.04 6.88 -10.61
C LEU A 54 12.86 8.12 -10.28
N ALA A 55 14.17 8.07 -10.50
CA ALA A 55 15.05 9.22 -10.27
C ALA A 55 14.70 10.44 -11.12
N LEU A 56 14.30 10.26 -12.39
CA LEU A 56 13.83 11.33 -13.26
C LEU A 56 12.52 11.97 -12.76
N CYS A 57 11.71 11.23 -12.02
CA CYS A 57 10.50 11.71 -11.36
C CYS A 57 10.75 12.23 -9.93
N GLY A 58 12.01 12.31 -9.49
CA GLY A 58 12.38 12.80 -8.16
C GLY A 58 12.26 11.77 -7.04
N LEU A 59 12.01 10.50 -7.35
CA LEU A 59 11.90 9.43 -6.37
C LEU A 59 13.21 8.66 -6.24
N ARG A 60 13.59 8.38 -4.99
CA ARG A 60 14.73 7.52 -4.67
C ARG A 60 14.31 6.05 -4.72
N SER A 61 15.07 5.23 -5.42
CA SER A 61 14.94 3.78 -5.38
C SER A 61 15.29 3.23 -3.98
N ILE A 62 14.46 2.31 -3.49
CA ILE A 62 14.60 1.69 -2.16
C ILE A 62 14.81 0.18 -2.32
N SER A 63 13.83 -0.53 -2.84
CA SER A 63 13.88 -1.96 -3.16
C SER A 63 12.95 -2.25 -4.34
N ASN A 64 13.15 -3.38 -5.01
CA ASN A 64 12.32 -3.76 -6.15
C ASN A 64 10.83 -3.77 -5.83
N VAL A 65 10.42 -4.18 -4.62
CA VAL A 65 9.02 -4.20 -4.20
C VAL A 65 8.45 -2.77 -4.08
N VAL A 66 9.15 -1.91 -3.34
CA VAL A 66 8.72 -0.51 -3.13
C VAL A 66 8.79 0.27 -4.45
N ASP A 67 9.81 0.05 -5.24
CA ASP A 67 9.99 0.73 -6.53
C ASP A 67 8.91 0.36 -7.54
N ILE A 68 8.43 -0.90 -7.54
CA ILE A 68 7.29 -1.32 -8.35
C ILE A 68 6.04 -0.54 -7.96
N THR A 69 5.72 -0.39 -6.67
CA THR A 69 4.55 0.37 -6.23
C THR A 69 4.64 1.84 -6.62
N ASN A 70 5.82 2.44 -6.48
CA ASN A 70 6.06 3.82 -6.90
C ASN A 70 6.01 3.98 -8.42
N TYR A 71 6.57 3.03 -9.17
CA TYR A 71 6.54 3.07 -10.64
C TYR A 71 5.11 2.99 -11.18
N VAL A 72 4.28 2.08 -10.66
CA VAL A 72 2.87 1.96 -11.04
C VAL A 72 2.11 3.24 -10.71
N MET A 73 2.34 3.82 -9.53
CA MET A 73 1.71 5.10 -9.15
C MET A 73 2.05 6.22 -10.12
N LEU A 74 3.31 6.33 -10.56
CA LEU A 74 3.73 7.35 -11.54
C LEU A 74 3.19 7.08 -12.94
N GLU A 75 3.11 5.81 -13.36
CA GLU A 75 2.71 5.44 -14.72
C GLU A 75 1.20 5.60 -14.95
N ILE A 76 0.38 5.18 -14.00
CA ILE A 76 -1.08 5.13 -14.16
C ILE A 76 -1.86 5.93 -13.10
N GLY A 77 -1.17 6.61 -12.19
CA GLY A 77 -1.81 7.42 -11.14
C GLY A 77 -2.46 6.64 -10.00
N GLN A 78 -2.29 5.32 -9.95
CA GLN A 78 -2.86 4.47 -8.90
C GLN A 78 -1.84 4.19 -7.81
N PRO A 79 -1.97 4.78 -6.61
CA PRO A 79 -1.13 4.41 -5.49
C PRO A 79 -1.33 2.94 -5.10
N MET A 80 -0.23 2.28 -4.79
CA MET A 80 -0.21 0.91 -4.31
C MET A 80 0.59 0.82 -3.02
N HIS A 81 0.30 -0.19 -2.20
CA HIS A 81 1.09 -0.55 -1.04
C HIS A 81 1.42 -2.04 -1.05
N ALA A 82 2.48 -2.43 -0.36
CA ALA A 82 2.88 -3.82 -0.18
C ALA A 82 3.04 -4.12 1.30
N PHE A 83 2.37 -5.18 1.77
CA PHE A 83 2.50 -5.71 3.13
C PHE A 83 3.31 -6.99 3.12
N ASP A 84 4.19 -7.16 4.10
CA ASP A 84 4.80 -8.46 4.38
C ASP A 84 3.75 -9.41 4.96
N MET A 85 3.40 -10.45 4.21
CA MET A 85 2.37 -11.42 4.61
C MET A 85 2.70 -12.15 5.91
N ASP A 86 3.97 -12.39 6.19
CA ASP A 86 4.40 -13.12 7.39
C ASP A 86 4.22 -12.29 8.67
N THR A 87 3.98 -10.99 8.54
CA THR A 87 3.71 -10.08 9.66
C THR A 87 2.22 -9.92 9.96
N LEU A 88 1.35 -10.36 9.06
CA LEU A 88 -0.10 -10.30 9.23
C LEU A 88 -0.57 -11.51 10.07
N GLU A 89 -0.99 -11.24 11.30
CA GLU A 89 -1.28 -12.29 12.30
C GLU A 89 -2.37 -13.28 11.88
N SER A 90 -3.36 -12.85 11.09
CA SER A 90 -4.52 -13.66 10.74
C SER A 90 -4.70 -13.91 9.24
N CYS A 91 -3.71 -13.55 8.41
CA CYS A 91 -3.89 -13.52 6.95
C CYS A 91 -5.20 -12.83 6.52
N GLN A 92 -5.57 -11.79 7.25
CA GLN A 92 -6.80 -11.04 7.05
C GLN A 92 -6.48 -9.57 6.79
N ILE A 93 -7.25 -8.96 5.91
CA ILE A 93 -7.29 -7.50 5.73
C ILE A 93 -8.70 -7.02 6.09
N LEU A 94 -8.75 -6.09 7.03
CA LEU A 94 -9.96 -5.41 7.45
C LEU A 94 -9.80 -3.91 7.28
N VAL A 95 -10.58 -3.32 6.36
CA VAL A 95 -10.61 -1.87 6.15
C VAL A 95 -11.73 -1.27 6.99
N ARG A 96 -11.37 -0.49 8.00
CA ARG A 96 -12.31 0.08 8.95
C ARG A 96 -11.91 1.48 9.42
N ARG A 97 -12.82 2.15 10.08
CA ARG A 97 -12.47 3.35 10.85
C ARG A 97 -11.60 2.97 12.06
N ALA A 98 -10.66 3.82 12.40
CA ALA A 98 -9.88 3.64 13.63
C ALA A 98 -10.80 3.71 14.87
N LYS A 99 -10.39 3.02 15.93
CA LYS A 99 -11.00 3.20 17.25
C LYS A 99 -10.46 4.49 17.87
N ASP A 100 -11.24 5.11 18.73
CA ASP A 100 -10.78 6.32 19.42
C ASP A 100 -9.60 5.99 20.34
N GLY A 101 -8.51 6.77 20.21
CA GLY A 101 -7.27 6.53 20.93
C GLY A 101 -6.41 5.38 20.39
N GLU A 102 -6.80 4.73 19.30
CA GLU A 102 -6.00 3.67 18.66
C GLU A 102 -4.66 4.23 18.16
N LYS A 103 -3.57 3.47 18.32
CA LYS A 103 -2.23 3.91 17.94
C LYS A 103 -1.70 3.14 16.74
N ILE A 104 -0.90 3.84 15.94
CA ILE A 104 -0.11 3.25 14.85
C ILE A 104 1.26 3.91 14.79
N THR A 105 2.30 3.12 14.56
CA THR A 105 3.62 3.62 14.19
C THR A 105 3.80 3.42 12.69
N THR A 106 4.05 4.50 11.97
CA THR A 106 4.20 4.50 10.50
C THR A 106 5.65 4.22 10.08
N LEU A 107 5.86 3.97 8.77
CA LEU A 107 7.16 3.63 8.20
C LEU A 107 8.25 4.68 8.44
N ASP A 108 7.88 5.94 8.69
CA ASP A 108 8.78 7.02 9.08
C ASP A 108 9.02 7.09 10.61
N GLU A 109 8.71 6.01 11.33
CA GLU A 109 8.92 5.82 12.77
C GLU A 109 8.13 6.80 13.66
N LYS A 110 7.10 7.45 13.13
CA LYS A 110 6.23 8.32 13.92
C LYS A 110 5.05 7.56 14.50
N GLU A 111 4.76 7.80 15.78
CA GLU A 111 3.55 7.29 16.44
C GLU A 111 2.41 8.30 16.31
N PHE A 112 1.25 7.82 15.91
CA PHE A 112 0.02 8.60 15.85
C PHE A 112 -1.06 7.99 16.72
N THR A 113 -1.79 8.86 17.42
CA THR A 113 -3.03 8.52 18.10
C THR A 113 -4.20 8.88 17.17
N LEU A 114 -5.01 7.89 16.85
CA LEU A 114 -6.05 7.97 15.84
C LEU A 114 -7.41 8.26 16.46
N THR A 115 -8.32 8.72 15.61
CA THR A 115 -9.73 8.94 15.91
C THR A 115 -10.61 8.20 14.90
N PRO A 116 -11.91 8.03 15.14
CA PRO A 116 -12.82 7.40 14.18
C PRO A 116 -12.93 8.10 12.81
N ASN A 117 -12.36 9.31 12.68
CA ASN A 117 -12.24 10.00 11.39
C ASN A 117 -11.14 9.46 10.50
N ASN A 118 -10.19 8.69 11.07
CA ASN A 118 -9.11 8.10 10.31
C ASN A 118 -9.50 6.70 9.80
N LEU A 119 -9.21 6.43 8.54
CA LEU A 119 -9.37 5.11 7.94
C LEU A 119 -8.09 4.31 8.11
N VAL A 120 -8.21 3.08 8.58
CA VAL A 120 -7.08 2.17 8.80
C VAL A 120 -7.29 0.87 8.06
N ILE A 121 -6.17 0.26 7.68
CA ILE A 121 -6.10 -1.11 7.22
C ILE A 121 -5.54 -1.93 8.36
N CYS A 122 -6.27 -2.98 8.73
CA CYS A 122 -5.94 -3.85 9.85
C CYS A 122 -5.69 -5.28 9.37
N ASP A 123 -4.92 -6.03 10.15
CA ASP A 123 -4.71 -7.47 9.94
C ASP A 123 -5.73 -8.35 10.69
N GLY A 124 -6.88 -7.77 11.04
CA GLY A 124 -7.92 -8.39 11.87
C GLY A 124 -7.85 -7.95 13.33
N SER A 125 -6.67 -7.69 13.89
CA SER A 125 -6.50 -7.27 15.29
C SER A 125 -5.99 -5.83 15.42
N LYS A 126 -4.95 -5.46 14.69
CA LYS A 126 -4.22 -4.19 14.81
C LYS A 126 -4.11 -3.45 13.48
N PRO A 127 -3.96 -2.11 13.50
CA PRO A 127 -3.67 -1.34 12.31
C PRO A 127 -2.29 -1.70 11.73
N VAL A 128 -2.25 -1.90 10.41
CA VAL A 128 -1.02 -2.14 9.64
C VAL A 128 -0.76 -1.04 8.62
N ALA A 129 -1.72 -0.14 8.38
CA ALA A 129 -1.53 1.06 7.59
C ALA A 129 -2.57 2.14 7.90
N LEU A 130 -2.19 3.40 7.68
CA LEU A 130 -3.10 4.53 7.48
C LEU A 130 -3.52 4.52 6.02
N ALA A 131 -4.79 4.20 5.76
CA ALA A 131 -5.31 4.03 4.42
C ALA A 131 -5.02 5.23 3.51
N GLY A 132 -4.38 4.98 2.37
CA GLY A 132 -4.06 5.99 1.37
C GLY A 132 -3.04 7.06 1.80
N VAL A 133 -2.43 6.93 2.99
CA VAL A 133 -1.44 7.88 3.51
C VAL A 133 -0.09 7.21 3.67
N MET A 134 0.04 6.23 4.58
CA MET A 134 1.33 5.58 4.84
C MET A 134 1.16 4.21 5.49
N GLY A 135 2.01 3.26 5.12
CA GLY A 135 2.10 1.95 5.76
C GLY A 135 2.55 2.00 7.22
N GLY A 136 2.21 0.98 7.97
CA GLY A 136 2.69 0.77 9.31
C GLY A 136 4.06 0.08 9.34
N LEU A 137 4.88 0.44 10.32
CA LEU A 137 6.20 -0.16 10.53
C LEU A 137 6.11 -1.67 10.79
N ASN A 138 5.01 -2.12 11.39
CA ASN A 138 4.76 -3.50 11.75
C ASN A 138 4.47 -4.44 10.57
N SER A 139 4.30 -3.91 9.36
CA SER A 139 4.06 -4.68 8.14
C SER A 139 5.04 -4.35 7.01
N GLU A 140 6.18 -3.76 7.37
CA GLU A 140 7.21 -3.33 6.43
C GLU A 140 7.84 -4.52 5.69
N ILE A 141 8.12 -4.32 4.40
CA ILE A 141 8.88 -5.26 3.57
C ILE A 141 10.36 -5.23 4.00
N LYS A 142 10.90 -6.40 4.34
CA LYS A 142 12.29 -6.60 4.75
C LYS A 142 13.04 -7.44 3.72
N ASP A 143 14.35 -7.47 3.82
CA ASP A 143 15.20 -8.30 2.95
C ASP A 143 14.89 -9.80 3.06
N THR A 144 14.28 -10.20 4.17
CA THR A 144 13.86 -11.59 4.45
C THR A 144 12.44 -11.90 3.99
N THR A 145 11.68 -10.91 3.51
CA THR A 145 10.29 -11.11 3.05
C THR A 145 10.25 -12.02 1.84
N THR A 146 9.46 -13.09 1.91
CA THR A 146 9.29 -14.06 0.81
C THR A 146 7.89 -14.06 0.22
N GLN A 147 6.94 -13.44 0.93
CA GLN A 147 5.54 -13.38 0.55
C GLN A 147 5.01 -11.97 0.82
N LEU A 148 4.23 -11.43 -0.09
CA LEU A 148 3.63 -10.12 0.09
C LEU A 148 2.19 -10.05 -0.39
N LEU A 149 1.49 -9.07 0.11
CA LEU A 149 0.19 -8.65 -0.37
C LEU A 149 0.31 -7.26 -0.97
N PHE A 150 0.07 -7.13 -2.27
CA PHE A 150 -0.12 -5.83 -2.89
C PHE A 150 -1.54 -5.33 -2.65
N GLU A 151 -1.64 -4.08 -2.24
CA GLU A 151 -2.88 -3.34 -2.11
C GLU A 151 -3.07 -2.41 -3.31
N SER A 152 -4.26 -2.42 -3.87
CA SER A 152 -4.75 -1.38 -4.77
C SER A 152 -6.18 -1.05 -4.39
N ALA A 153 -6.43 0.18 -3.93
CA ALA A 153 -7.72 0.55 -3.40
C ALA A 153 -8.19 1.92 -3.90
N LYS A 154 -9.50 2.13 -3.83
CA LYS A 154 -10.10 3.44 -4.01
C LYS A 154 -10.56 3.94 -2.65
N PHE A 155 -9.98 5.05 -2.21
CA PHE A 155 -10.34 5.70 -0.94
C PHE A 155 -11.05 7.03 -1.19
N ALA A 156 -11.92 7.41 -0.26
CA ALA A 156 -12.61 8.69 -0.30
C ALA A 156 -11.63 9.86 -0.15
N ARG A 157 -11.49 10.65 -1.22
CA ARG A 157 -10.54 11.76 -1.34
C ARG A 157 -10.52 12.69 -0.13
N ASP A 158 -11.70 13.12 0.31
CA ASP A 158 -11.80 14.10 1.39
C ASP A 158 -11.37 13.53 2.74
N ASN A 159 -11.56 12.22 2.96
CA ASN A 159 -11.08 11.55 4.17
C ASN A 159 -9.55 11.46 4.16
N ILE A 160 -8.94 11.03 3.05
CA ILE A 160 -7.48 10.95 2.93
C ILE A 160 -6.84 12.32 3.12
N ARG A 161 -7.38 13.36 2.47
CA ARG A 161 -6.88 14.73 2.60
C ARG A 161 -6.98 15.26 4.04
N LYS A 162 -8.09 15.01 4.74
CA LYS A 162 -8.27 15.42 6.14
C LYS A 162 -7.30 14.67 7.06
N THR A 163 -7.14 13.37 6.86
CA THR A 163 -6.19 12.54 7.63
C THR A 163 -4.75 13.02 7.42
N ALA A 164 -4.31 13.17 6.16
CA ALA A 164 -2.96 13.61 5.84
C ALA A 164 -2.64 14.97 6.46
N ARG A 165 -3.54 15.94 6.35
CA ARG A 165 -3.38 17.28 6.94
C ARG A 165 -3.42 17.24 8.46
N GLY A 166 -4.37 16.55 9.04
CA GLY A 166 -4.56 16.47 10.50
C GLY A 166 -3.37 15.82 11.22
N LEU A 167 -2.71 14.86 10.58
CA LEU A 167 -1.54 14.18 11.10
C LEU A 167 -0.21 14.79 10.60
N GLY A 168 -0.25 15.80 9.73
CA GLY A 168 0.97 16.40 9.14
C GLY A 168 1.73 15.43 8.22
N GLN A 169 1.02 14.43 7.63
CA GLN A 169 1.58 13.37 6.79
C GLN A 169 1.18 13.55 5.33
N ASN A 170 1.84 14.49 4.64
CA ASN A 170 1.66 14.68 3.20
C ASN A 170 2.62 13.75 2.44
N THR A 171 2.10 12.68 1.89
CA THR A 171 2.86 11.69 1.09
C THR A 171 2.47 11.78 -0.39
N ASP A 172 3.28 11.20 -1.26
CA ASP A 172 2.95 11.10 -2.69
C ASP A 172 1.62 10.36 -2.89
N ALA A 173 1.41 9.25 -2.17
CA ALA A 173 0.16 8.50 -2.21
C ALA A 173 -1.05 9.37 -1.81
N SER A 174 -0.97 10.10 -0.68
CA SER A 174 -2.05 10.97 -0.23
C SER A 174 -2.33 12.11 -1.21
N SER A 175 -1.31 12.61 -1.89
CA SER A 175 -1.43 13.63 -2.94
C SER A 175 -2.14 13.08 -4.17
N HIS A 176 -1.80 11.88 -4.63
CA HIS A 176 -2.50 11.22 -5.74
C HIS A 176 -3.98 10.96 -5.42
N TYR A 177 -4.31 10.43 -4.24
CA TYR A 177 -5.70 10.27 -3.82
C TYR A 177 -6.44 11.60 -3.70
N ALA A 178 -5.76 12.70 -3.34
CA ALA A 178 -6.37 14.01 -3.19
C ALA A 178 -6.79 14.64 -4.52
N VAL A 179 -6.22 14.24 -5.67
CA VAL A 179 -6.53 14.78 -7.00
C VAL A 179 -7.29 13.82 -7.90
N SER A 180 -7.40 12.53 -7.53
CA SER A 180 -8.17 11.56 -8.31
C SER A 180 -9.67 11.90 -8.29
N TYR A 181 -10.29 11.93 -9.48
CA TYR A 181 -11.73 12.16 -9.68
C TYR A 181 -12.53 10.88 -9.51
#